data_8592f423615c6faf9fb2c2fa799bc5da
#
_entry.id   8592f423615c6faf9fb2c2fa799bc5da
#
_cell.length_a   1.000
_cell.length_b   1.000
_cell.length_c   1.000
_cell.angle_alpha   90.00
_cell.angle_beta   90.00
_cell.angle_gamma   90.00
#
_symmetry.space_group_name_H-M   'P 1'
#
loop_
_entity.id
_entity.type
_entity.pdbx_description
1 polymer ?
#
loop_
_entity_poly.entity_id
_entity_poly.type
_entity_poly.pdbx_seq_one_letter_code
_entity_poly.pdbx_strand_id
1 'polypeptide(L)'
;MYNLQLPDGFPPIVIRHCDAARREPGYMLVSLGKGIRAVSEFSACEALIALDRHGEVVWYWESGPSLMDVKLTNRETLLVLTTDGCIQEINFEGKTLRKWSTPGRSPSNIEDAIPVNTPYFHHAVQELPNGNISALSISKRTFSDYILNQDEPTGEKGSRRLVGDTLVEFQPDGTIVNEFDLFEILDPYRFGYGLDAPFWSLTGVVPGGADWSHANGLFHDKSDDSFIVTVRHQDCAIKVDRQTGKLRWILGTPEGWSGPWLEKLLKPIGDTNWHWHPHDPSITSDGSIMLFDNGQSSAFPPSPRPDINTCISRAVAYRVNEKEMTVELVWSFGGRNRELPYSMYVSGACELPKTGNVFATFGGITLTKNTRERTNLPPLGHGSVELFEVTRDNDPEILFHAEINNRDTDETDGWAAFRAEWIPEEVLSG
;
A
#
# COMPACT_ATOMS: atom_id res chain seq x y z
N MET A 1 -13.51 28.50 11.33
CA MET A 1 -12.23 28.28 10.60
C MET A 1 -11.12 28.33 11.64
N TYR A 2 -10.54 27.20 11.97
CA TYR A 2 -9.32 27.17 12.77
C TYR A 2 -8.22 27.74 11.88
N ASN A 3 -7.49 28.73 12.40
CA ASN A 3 -6.32 29.30 11.72
C ASN A 3 -5.20 28.23 11.86
N LEU A 4 -5.22 27.21 11.01
CA LEU A 4 -4.28 26.10 11.04
C LEU A 4 -2.93 26.63 10.59
N GLN A 5 -1.97 26.68 11.50
CA GLN A 5 -0.59 27.04 11.15
C GLN A 5 0.17 25.76 10.81
N LEU A 6 0.39 25.54 9.52
CA LEU A 6 1.18 24.39 9.05
C LEU A 6 2.67 24.58 9.41
N PRO A 7 3.41 23.49 9.66
CA PRO A 7 4.81 23.57 10.04
C PRO A 7 5.69 24.12 8.91
N ASP A 8 6.83 24.69 9.29
CA ASP A 8 7.85 25.11 8.32
C ASP A 8 8.29 23.92 7.45
N GLY A 9 8.39 24.13 6.15
CA GLY A 9 8.75 23.07 5.21
C GLY A 9 7.60 22.16 4.78
N PHE A 10 6.36 22.47 5.17
CA PHE A 10 5.18 21.79 4.65
C PHE A 10 5.11 21.94 3.11
N PRO A 11 4.79 20.86 2.36
CA PRO A 11 4.78 20.92 0.90
C PRO A 11 3.66 21.80 0.37
N PRO A 12 3.89 22.54 -0.73
CA PRO A 12 2.82 23.22 -1.43
C PRO A 12 1.84 22.20 -2.00
N ILE A 13 0.55 22.44 -1.79
CA ILE A 13 -0.54 21.72 -2.43
C ILE A 13 -1.11 22.60 -3.53
N VAL A 14 -1.04 22.13 -4.76
CA VAL A 14 -1.52 22.86 -5.94
C VAL A 14 -2.77 22.17 -6.46
N ILE A 15 -3.92 22.83 -6.31
CA ILE A 15 -5.19 22.34 -6.86
C ILE A 15 -5.22 22.66 -8.36
N ARG A 16 -5.23 21.62 -9.19
CA ARG A 16 -5.29 21.73 -10.65
C ARG A 16 -6.73 21.78 -11.17
N HIS A 17 -7.62 21.02 -10.49
CA HIS A 17 -9.04 20.98 -10.80
C HIS A 17 -9.83 20.65 -9.54
N CYS A 18 -11.02 21.25 -9.37
CA CYS A 18 -11.93 20.94 -8.27
C CYS A 18 -13.39 21.27 -8.62
N ASP A 19 -14.20 20.25 -8.84
CA ASP A 19 -15.66 20.33 -8.86
C ASP A 19 -16.23 19.92 -7.50
N ALA A 20 -16.10 20.82 -6.52
CA ALA A 20 -16.46 20.52 -5.14
C ALA A 20 -17.94 20.13 -4.96
N ALA A 21 -18.83 20.49 -5.88
CA ALA A 21 -20.24 20.15 -5.80
C ALA A 21 -20.50 18.65 -6.04
N ARG A 22 -19.66 17.99 -6.84
CA ARG A 22 -19.76 16.57 -7.19
C ARG A 22 -18.82 15.66 -6.42
N ARG A 23 -17.92 16.24 -5.62
CA ARG A 23 -17.00 15.48 -4.77
C ARG A 23 -17.67 14.88 -3.55
N GLU A 24 -17.07 13.81 -3.06
CA GLU A 24 -17.45 13.16 -1.81
C GLU A 24 -17.43 14.14 -0.64
N PRO A 25 -18.52 14.24 0.17
CA PRO A 25 -18.46 14.94 1.44
C PRO A 25 -17.62 14.15 2.45
N GLY A 26 -17.00 14.86 3.40
CA GLY A 26 -16.03 14.28 4.34
C GLY A 26 -14.62 14.76 4.04
N TYR A 27 -13.65 14.04 4.56
CA TYR A 27 -12.25 14.41 4.44
C TYR A 27 -11.42 13.24 3.90
N MET A 28 -10.37 13.56 3.15
CA MET A 28 -9.36 12.59 2.75
C MET A 28 -8.13 12.73 3.64
N LEU A 29 -7.86 11.71 4.45
CA LEU A 29 -6.60 11.60 5.17
C LEU A 29 -5.52 11.15 4.18
N VAL A 30 -4.43 11.89 4.10
CA VAL A 30 -3.29 11.58 3.23
C VAL A 30 -2.03 11.50 4.07
N SER A 31 -1.35 10.37 4.02
CA SER A 31 -0.04 10.20 4.65
C SER A 31 1.03 10.88 3.80
N LEU A 32 1.75 11.83 4.37
CA LEU A 32 2.83 12.54 3.68
C LEU A 32 4.17 12.28 4.33
N GLY A 33 5.18 11.99 3.52
CA GLY A 33 6.55 11.81 3.95
C GLY A 33 7.55 12.16 2.86
N LYS A 34 8.81 12.37 3.24
CA LYS A 34 9.88 12.71 2.29
C LYS A 34 10.50 11.48 1.59
N GLY A 35 9.71 10.44 1.36
CA GLY A 35 10.12 9.24 0.66
C GLY A 35 10.78 8.18 1.55
N ILE A 36 11.22 7.07 0.94
CA ILE A 36 11.81 5.93 1.64
C ILE A 36 13.24 6.31 2.04
N ARG A 37 13.45 6.51 3.35
CA ARG A 37 14.77 6.70 3.94
C ARG A 37 15.10 5.56 4.90
N ALA A 38 16.37 5.43 5.25
CA ALA A 38 16.75 4.54 6.35
C ALA A 38 15.97 4.90 7.62
N VAL A 39 15.54 3.90 8.38
CA VAL A 39 14.76 4.05 9.63
C VAL A 39 15.42 5.00 10.65
N SER A 40 16.70 5.31 10.47
CA SER A 40 17.50 6.22 11.31
C SER A 40 17.45 7.69 10.87
N GLU A 41 16.87 8.00 9.71
CA GLU A 41 16.86 9.37 9.15
C GLU A 41 15.42 9.85 8.98
N PHE A 42 14.87 10.47 10.03
CA PHE A 42 13.57 11.12 9.98
C PHE A 42 13.68 12.50 9.33
N SER A 43 12.74 12.81 8.44
CA SER A 43 12.66 14.14 7.87
C SER A 43 11.95 15.11 8.83
N ALA A 44 12.14 16.39 8.61
CA ALA A 44 11.56 17.43 9.47
C ALA A 44 10.02 17.55 9.34
N CYS A 45 9.38 16.83 8.42
CA CYS A 45 7.92 16.88 8.25
C CYS A 45 7.41 15.54 7.71
N GLU A 46 6.99 14.68 8.62
CA GLU A 46 6.25 13.45 8.33
C GLU A 46 4.87 13.63 8.94
N ALA A 47 3.84 13.73 8.14
CA ALA A 47 2.53 14.16 8.60
C ALA A 47 1.38 13.36 7.99
N LEU A 48 0.34 13.19 8.79
CA LEU A 48 -0.99 12.85 8.33
C LEU A 48 -1.79 14.14 8.21
N ILE A 49 -2.37 14.39 7.03
CA ILE A 49 -3.20 15.56 6.78
C ILE A 49 -4.62 15.17 6.43
N ALA A 50 -5.58 16.01 6.76
CA ALA A 50 -6.96 15.89 6.27
C ALA A 50 -7.23 17.00 5.26
N LEU A 51 -7.64 16.62 4.05
CA LEU A 51 -8.08 17.52 3.00
C LEU A 51 -9.61 17.54 2.96
N ASP A 52 -10.19 18.73 2.93
CA ASP A 52 -11.63 18.88 2.70
C ASP A 52 -12.01 18.69 1.22
N ARG A 53 -13.30 18.84 0.91
CA ARG A 53 -13.82 18.75 -0.46
C ARG A 53 -13.27 19.82 -1.43
N HIS A 54 -12.66 20.89 -0.93
CA HIS A 54 -12.02 21.93 -1.73
C HIS A 54 -10.52 21.66 -1.93
N GLY A 55 -9.98 20.67 -1.20
CA GLY A 55 -8.56 20.34 -1.19
C GLY A 55 -7.75 21.18 -0.20
N GLU A 56 -8.43 21.90 0.69
CA GLU A 56 -7.78 22.67 1.74
C GLU A 56 -7.40 21.75 2.92
N VAL A 57 -6.23 21.98 3.51
CA VAL A 57 -5.80 21.25 4.72
C VAL A 57 -6.59 21.79 5.91
N VAL A 58 -7.40 20.94 6.54
CA VAL A 58 -8.23 21.29 7.68
C VAL A 58 -7.74 20.70 9.00
N TRP A 59 -6.87 19.70 8.93
CA TRP A 59 -6.26 19.05 10.08
C TRP A 59 -4.92 18.44 9.70
N TYR A 60 -3.97 18.37 10.63
CA TYR A 60 -2.73 17.62 10.48
C TYR A 60 -2.22 17.08 11.81
N TRP A 61 -1.42 16.01 11.73
CA TRP A 61 -0.73 15.40 12.84
C TRP A 61 0.67 14.97 12.40
N GLU A 62 1.69 15.32 13.20
CA GLU A 62 3.07 14.94 12.92
C GLU A 62 3.35 13.57 13.54
N SER A 63 3.81 12.61 12.74
CA SER A 63 4.03 11.23 13.18
C SER A 63 5.40 11.00 13.82
N GLY A 64 6.37 11.84 13.54
CA GLY A 64 7.79 11.59 13.80
C GLY A 64 8.37 10.62 12.77
N PRO A 65 8.20 9.28 12.91
CA PRO A 65 8.55 8.33 11.85
C PRO A 65 7.60 8.40 10.66
N SER A 66 8.09 8.01 9.46
CA SER A 66 7.25 7.96 8.24
C SER A 66 6.06 7.04 8.40
N LEU A 67 4.95 7.44 7.80
CA LEU A 67 3.69 6.71 7.83
C LEU A 67 3.68 5.59 6.80
N MET A 68 3.22 4.41 7.20
CA MET A 68 2.97 3.27 6.32
C MET A 68 1.48 3.00 6.10
N ASP A 69 0.64 3.26 7.10
CA ASP A 69 -0.81 3.08 6.97
C ASP A 69 -1.57 3.92 7.98
N VAL A 70 -2.81 4.24 7.64
CA VAL A 70 -3.79 4.86 8.53
C VAL A 70 -5.16 4.27 8.24
N LYS A 71 -5.91 3.93 9.31
CA LYS A 71 -7.27 3.43 9.20
C LYS A 71 -8.16 4.01 10.30
N LEU A 72 -9.37 4.43 9.90
CA LEU A 72 -10.40 4.83 10.86
C LEU A 72 -10.89 3.60 11.63
N THR A 73 -10.98 3.73 12.96
CA THR A 73 -11.52 2.67 13.83
C THR A 73 -13.04 2.79 14.00
N ASN A 74 -13.65 1.74 14.54
CA ASN A 74 -15.07 1.77 14.92
C ASN A 74 -15.39 2.75 16.06
N ARG A 75 -14.36 3.30 16.72
CA ARG A 75 -14.48 4.30 17.81
C ARG A 75 -14.20 5.73 17.33
N GLU A 76 -14.14 5.94 16.03
CA GLU A 76 -13.80 7.24 15.43
C GLU A 76 -12.43 7.77 15.89
N THR A 77 -11.46 6.84 16.07
CA THR A 77 -10.05 7.12 16.29
C THR A 77 -9.25 6.62 15.08
N LEU A 78 -7.97 6.90 15.00
CA LEU A 78 -7.11 6.45 13.93
C LEU A 78 -6.11 5.41 14.41
N LEU A 79 -6.03 4.26 13.74
CA LEU A 79 -4.87 3.39 13.80
C LEU A 79 -3.84 3.89 12.80
N VAL A 80 -2.64 4.14 13.28
CA VAL A 80 -1.52 4.64 12.48
C VAL A 80 -0.36 3.68 12.63
N LEU A 81 0.18 3.22 11.50
CA LEU A 81 1.37 2.38 11.43
C LEU A 81 2.55 3.19 10.89
N THR A 82 3.67 3.16 11.60
CA THR A 82 4.89 3.91 11.26
C THR A 82 6.07 2.99 10.88
N THR A 83 7.05 3.54 10.17
CA THR A 83 8.22 2.80 9.66
C THR A 83 9.16 2.24 10.72
N ASP A 84 9.00 2.61 11.98
CA ASP A 84 9.69 1.98 13.11
C ASP A 84 8.99 0.70 13.61
N GLY A 85 7.91 0.26 12.93
CA GLY A 85 7.13 -0.93 13.28
C GLY A 85 6.22 -0.72 14.50
N CYS A 86 5.86 0.53 14.79
CA CYS A 86 4.91 0.87 15.83
C CYS A 86 3.50 1.08 15.25
N ILE A 87 2.50 0.52 15.92
CA ILE A 87 1.09 0.84 15.68
C ILE A 87 0.63 1.75 16.82
N GLN A 88 -0.01 2.86 16.49
CA GLN A 88 -0.57 3.80 17.45
C GLN A 88 -2.07 3.99 17.20
N GLU A 89 -2.84 4.08 18.23
CA GLU A 89 -4.20 4.61 18.18
C GLU A 89 -4.18 6.06 18.65
N ILE A 90 -4.60 6.97 17.81
CA ILE A 90 -4.65 8.40 18.10
C ILE A 90 -6.07 8.93 17.95
N ASN A 91 -6.42 9.96 18.70
CA ASN A 91 -7.64 10.73 18.46
C ASN A 91 -7.35 11.96 17.57
N PHE A 92 -8.40 12.67 17.15
CA PHE A 92 -8.26 13.86 16.30
C PHE A 92 -7.75 15.10 17.03
N GLU A 93 -7.56 15.05 18.35
CA GLU A 93 -6.79 16.04 19.11
C GLU A 93 -5.26 15.78 19.00
N GLY A 94 -4.86 14.71 18.29
CA GLY A 94 -3.45 14.29 18.14
C GLY A 94 -2.89 13.52 19.35
N LYS A 95 -3.74 13.16 20.31
CA LYS A 95 -3.33 12.42 21.52
C LYS A 95 -3.25 10.93 21.20
N THR A 96 -2.11 10.31 21.49
CA THR A 96 -1.97 8.85 21.48
C THR A 96 -2.74 8.23 22.66
N LEU A 97 -3.62 7.30 22.34
CA LEU A 97 -4.46 6.56 23.29
C LEU A 97 -3.83 5.22 23.67
N ARG A 98 -3.29 4.50 22.69
CA ARG A 98 -2.62 3.21 22.84
C ARG A 98 -1.49 3.06 21.83
N LYS A 99 -0.51 2.24 22.18
CA LYS A 99 0.60 1.88 21.27
C LYS A 99 0.86 0.39 21.34
N TRP A 100 1.23 -0.20 20.21
CA TRP A 100 1.71 -1.58 20.12
C TRP A 100 3.06 -1.58 19.42
N SER A 101 3.97 -2.40 19.91
CA SER A 101 5.31 -2.54 19.33
C SER A 101 5.76 -3.98 19.28
N THR A 102 6.74 -4.27 18.45
CA THR A 102 7.33 -5.61 18.32
C THR A 102 8.59 -5.71 19.17
N PRO A 103 8.76 -6.75 20.01
CA PRO A 103 9.90 -6.91 20.88
C PRO A 103 11.22 -6.97 20.12
N GLY A 104 12.24 -6.30 20.64
CA GLY A 104 13.62 -6.42 20.17
C GLY A 104 13.98 -5.61 18.93
N ARG A 105 13.12 -4.69 18.50
CA ARG A 105 13.36 -3.93 17.28
C ARG A 105 13.31 -2.41 17.40
N SER A 106 12.80 -1.88 18.42
CA SER A 106 12.85 -0.43 18.58
C SER A 106 14.27 0.01 18.91
N PRO A 107 14.83 1.03 18.24
CA PRO A 107 15.99 1.75 18.75
C PRO A 107 15.63 2.51 20.03
N SER A 108 14.35 2.68 20.30
CA SER A 108 13.81 3.22 21.54
C SER A 108 12.87 2.20 22.15
N ASN A 109 13.04 1.91 23.44
CA ASN A 109 11.94 1.46 24.26
C ASN A 109 10.82 2.47 24.07
N ILE A 110 9.81 2.13 23.25
CA ILE A 110 8.62 2.96 23.11
C ILE A 110 7.94 2.82 24.47
N GLU A 111 8.13 3.83 25.31
CA GLU A 111 7.55 3.86 26.64
C GLU A 111 6.03 3.60 26.52
N ASP A 112 5.51 2.76 27.37
CA ASP A 112 4.10 2.39 27.46
C ASP A 112 3.51 1.64 26.25
N ALA A 113 4.33 1.10 25.36
CA ALA A 113 3.83 0.26 24.27
C ALA A 113 3.48 -1.15 24.74
N ILE A 114 2.34 -1.66 24.31
CA ILE A 114 1.91 -3.03 24.51
C ILE A 114 2.73 -3.93 23.59
N PRO A 115 3.46 -4.94 24.10
CA PRO A 115 4.27 -5.80 23.25
C PRO A 115 3.39 -6.80 22.48
N VAL A 116 3.65 -6.95 21.18
CA VAL A 116 3.08 -8.01 20.36
C VAL A 116 4.22 -8.88 19.87
N ASN A 117 4.19 -10.19 20.18
CA ASN A 117 5.29 -11.10 19.91
C ASN A 117 5.37 -11.53 18.44
N THR A 118 5.60 -10.57 17.54
CA THR A 118 5.83 -10.75 16.12
C THR A 118 7.08 -9.97 15.68
N PRO A 119 7.77 -10.33 14.60
CA PRO A 119 9.06 -9.72 14.28
C PRO A 119 9.03 -8.23 13.95
N TYR A 120 8.06 -7.75 13.16
CA TYR A 120 8.03 -6.35 12.73
C TYR A 120 6.76 -6.01 11.97
N PHE A 121 6.00 -5.01 12.43
CA PHE A 121 4.84 -4.49 11.70
C PHE A 121 5.24 -3.61 10.53
N HIS A 122 4.54 -3.77 9.39
CA HIS A 122 4.78 -2.97 8.20
C HIS A 122 3.52 -2.86 7.32
N HIS A 123 3.48 -1.88 6.47
CA HIS A 123 2.62 -1.64 5.33
C HIS A 123 1.11 -1.56 5.59
N ALA A 124 0.52 -2.41 6.44
CA ALA A 124 -0.93 -2.40 6.64
C ALA A 124 -1.36 -2.75 8.06
N VAL A 125 -2.39 -2.05 8.54
CA VAL A 125 -3.05 -2.28 9.83
C VAL A 125 -4.53 -1.96 9.71
N GLN A 126 -5.39 -2.70 10.42
CA GLN A 126 -6.82 -2.38 10.53
C GLN A 126 -7.43 -2.95 11.81
N GLU A 127 -8.49 -2.31 12.31
CA GLU A 127 -9.34 -2.87 13.35
C GLU A 127 -10.39 -3.80 12.72
N LEU A 128 -10.58 -4.97 13.33
CA LEU A 128 -11.59 -5.94 12.93
C LEU A 128 -12.93 -5.68 13.65
N PRO A 129 -14.07 -6.20 13.14
CA PRO A 129 -15.38 -6.00 13.80
C PRO A 129 -15.46 -6.50 15.25
N ASN A 130 -14.64 -7.46 15.63
CA ASN A 130 -14.55 -7.99 16.99
C ASN A 130 -13.63 -7.16 17.92
N GLY A 131 -13.06 -6.06 17.43
CA GLY A 131 -12.14 -5.19 18.16
C GLY A 131 -10.69 -5.68 18.18
N ASN A 132 -10.37 -6.81 17.58
CA ASN A 132 -8.99 -7.24 17.34
C ASN A 132 -8.34 -6.33 16.29
N ILE A 133 -7.02 -6.36 16.25
CA ILE A 133 -6.23 -5.65 15.25
C ILE A 133 -5.60 -6.69 14.33
N SER A 134 -5.68 -6.48 13.03
CA SER A 134 -4.91 -7.23 12.05
C SER A 134 -3.86 -6.36 11.39
N ALA A 135 -2.67 -6.92 11.17
CA ALA A 135 -1.54 -6.23 10.58
C ALA A 135 -0.66 -7.20 9.77
N LEU A 136 0.19 -6.63 8.91
CA LEU A 136 1.27 -7.38 8.27
C LEU A 136 2.51 -7.36 9.17
N SER A 137 3.17 -8.51 9.25
CA SER A 137 4.48 -8.68 9.87
C SER A 137 5.40 -9.46 8.92
N ILE A 138 6.68 -9.59 9.25
CA ILE A 138 7.63 -10.33 8.42
C ILE A 138 7.85 -11.75 8.91
N SER A 139 8.18 -12.65 7.98
CA SER A 139 8.81 -13.94 8.26
C SER A 139 10.14 -14.07 7.50
N LYS A 140 11.00 -14.98 7.96
CA LYS A 140 12.33 -15.19 7.36
C LYS A 140 12.61 -16.66 7.23
N ARG A 141 13.00 -17.11 6.03
CA ARG A 141 13.43 -18.50 5.77
C ARG A 141 14.69 -18.54 4.93
N THR A 142 15.52 -19.55 5.14
CA THR A 142 16.68 -19.81 4.30
C THR A 142 16.45 -21.06 3.49
N PHE A 143 16.61 -20.94 2.17
CA PHE A 143 16.52 -22.02 1.22
C PHE A 143 17.91 -22.36 0.70
N SER A 144 18.28 -23.65 0.67
CA SER A 144 19.62 -24.10 0.26
C SER A 144 19.83 -24.18 -1.25
N ASP A 145 18.74 -24.27 -2.02
CA ASP A 145 18.74 -24.41 -3.48
C ASP A 145 17.81 -23.37 -4.10
N TYR A 146 18.13 -22.09 -3.93
CA TYR A 146 17.35 -20.99 -4.43
C TYR A 146 18.14 -20.19 -5.46
N ILE A 147 17.43 -19.60 -6.42
CA ILE A 147 18.04 -18.74 -7.43
C ILE A 147 18.76 -17.55 -6.79
N LEU A 148 19.96 -17.24 -7.25
CA LEU A 148 20.77 -16.13 -6.72
C LEU A 148 20.56 -14.79 -7.45
N ASN A 149 20.05 -14.83 -8.68
CA ASN A 149 19.76 -13.65 -9.51
C ASN A 149 18.37 -13.77 -10.15
N GLN A 150 17.47 -12.84 -9.88
CA GLN A 150 16.11 -12.84 -10.44
C GLN A 150 16.08 -12.68 -11.97
N ASP A 151 17.11 -12.05 -12.56
CA ASP A 151 17.21 -11.84 -14.00
C ASP A 151 17.73 -13.09 -14.74
N GLU A 152 18.21 -14.11 -13.99
CA GLU A 152 18.72 -15.37 -14.50
C GLU A 152 18.00 -16.56 -13.87
N PRO A 153 16.70 -16.80 -14.16
CA PRO A 153 15.89 -17.81 -13.47
C PRO A 153 16.37 -19.26 -13.65
N THR A 154 17.21 -19.54 -14.61
CA THR A 154 17.89 -20.85 -14.83
C THR A 154 19.36 -20.82 -14.44
N GLY A 155 19.81 -19.72 -13.83
CA GLY A 155 21.20 -19.48 -13.45
C GLY A 155 21.63 -20.22 -12.19
N GLU A 156 22.66 -19.68 -11.54
CA GLU A 156 23.25 -20.26 -10.33
C GLU A 156 22.25 -20.28 -9.18
N LYS A 157 22.23 -21.39 -8.46
CA LYS A 157 21.46 -21.57 -7.23
C LYS A 157 22.36 -21.77 -6.03
N GLY A 158 21.88 -21.34 -4.88
CA GLY A 158 22.61 -21.45 -3.64
C GLY A 158 21.77 -21.21 -2.41
N SER A 159 22.43 -21.05 -1.28
CA SER A 159 21.75 -20.71 -0.04
C SER A 159 21.33 -19.24 -0.05
N ARG A 160 20.04 -18.98 0.08
CA ARG A 160 19.45 -17.63 0.06
C ARG A 160 18.47 -17.44 1.20
N ARG A 161 18.60 -16.33 1.92
CA ARG A 161 17.64 -15.92 2.94
C ARG A 161 16.57 -15.09 2.27
N LEU A 162 15.32 -15.55 2.36
CA LEU A 162 14.15 -14.83 1.89
C LEU A 162 13.45 -14.15 3.05
N VAL A 163 12.88 -12.99 2.77
CA VAL A 163 11.93 -12.28 3.62
C VAL A 163 10.56 -12.46 3.00
N GLY A 164 9.67 -13.09 3.73
CA GLY A 164 8.25 -13.20 3.44
C GLY A 164 7.45 -12.37 4.43
N ASP A 165 6.14 -12.49 4.34
CA ASP A 165 5.22 -11.76 5.20
C ASP A 165 4.29 -12.72 5.95
N THR A 166 3.76 -12.23 7.07
CA THR A 166 2.84 -12.93 7.95
C THR A 166 1.62 -12.05 8.18
N LEU A 167 0.44 -12.62 8.05
CA LEU A 167 -0.81 -12.00 8.50
C LEU A 167 -0.94 -12.24 9.99
N VAL A 168 -1.00 -11.21 10.80
CA VAL A 168 -1.11 -11.30 12.26
C VAL A 168 -2.42 -10.69 12.71
N GLU A 169 -3.19 -11.43 13.52
CA GLU A 169 -4.34 -10.92 14.25
C GLU A 169 -4.04 -10.97 15.74
N PHE A 170 -4.24 -9.87 16.46
CA PHE A 170 -4.00 -9.79 17.90
C PHE A 170 -5.08 -9.00 18.62
N GLN A 171 -5.28 -9.32 19.91
CA GLN A 171 -6.18 -8.59 20.80
C GLN A 171 -5.57 -7.24 21.20
N PRO A 172 -6.38 -6.28 21.67
CA PRO A 172 -5.88 -4.99 22.14
C PRO A 172 -4.83 -5.06 23.27
N ASP A 173 -4.73 -6.18 23.98
CA ASP A 173 -3.70 -6.42 25.01
C ASP A 173 -2.38 -6.99 24.45
N GLY A 174 -2.28 -7.17 23.12
CA GLY A 174 -1.10 -7.70 22.43
C GLY A 174 -1.08 -9.23 22.28
N THR A 175 -2.10 -9.94 22.77
CA THR A 175 -2.20 -11.40 22.63
C THR A 175 -2.50 -11.78 21.18
N ILE A 176 -1.60 -12.53 20.52
CA ILE A 176 -1.81 -13.04 19.17
C ILE A 176 -2.90 -14.10 19.15
N VAL A 177 -3.86 -13.93 18.24
CA VAL A 177 -5.01 -14.86 18.03
C VAL A 177 -4.75 -15.74 16.81
N ASN A 178 -4.32 -15.14 15.69
CA ASN A 178 -4.03 -15.83 14.44
C ASN A 178 -2.71 -15.30 13.85
N GLU A 179 -1.95 -16.20 13.24
CA GLU A 179 -0.71 -15.88 12.54
C GLU A 179 -0.58 -16.82 11.33
N PHE A 180 -0.54 -16.25 10.12
CA PHE A 180 -0.47 -17.02 8.86
C PHE A 180 0.72 -16.56 8.03
N ASP A 181 1.73 -17.42 7.94
CA ASP A 181 2.95 -17.19 7.17
C ASP A 181 2.70 -17.42 5.67
N LEU A 182 2.97 -16.42 4.84
CA LEU A 182 2.80 -16.52 3.38
C LEU A 182 3.68 -17.60 2.74
N PHE A 183 4.79 -17.99 3.36
CA PHE A 183 5.58 -19.15 2.90
C PHE A 183 4.82 -20.49 2.99
N GLU A 184 3.78 -20.58 3.81
CA GLU A 184 2.90 -21.77 3.89
C GLU A 184 1.70 -21.66 2.96
N ILE A 185 1.34 -20.45 2.54
CA ILE A 185 0.15 -20.16 1.72
C ILE A 185 0.50 -20.17 0.24
N LEU A 186 1.63 -19.59 -0.14
CA LEU A 186 2.07 -19.44 -1.52
C LEU A 186 3.30 -20.31 -1.82
N ASP A 187 3.58 -20.53 -3.11
CA ASP A 187 4.77 -21.25 -3.56
C ASP A 187 6.04 -20.43 -3.27
N PRO A 188 6.89 -20.84 -2.31
CA PRO A 188 8.08 -20.09 -1.95
C PRO A 188 9.14 -20.07 -3.06
N TYR A 189 9.04 -20.94 -4.06
CA TYR A 189 9.96 -20.99 -5.21
C TYR A 189 9.48 -20.14 -6.39
N ARG A 190 8.25 -19.62 -6.35
CA ARG A 190 7.79 -18.61 -7.29
C ARG A 190 8.36 -17.26 -6.89
N PHE A 191 8.89 -16.52 -7.83
CA PHE A 191 9.41 -15.16 -7.63
C PHE A 191 9.12 -14.29 -8.84
N GLY A 192 8.80 -13.03 -8.58
CA GLY A 192 8.67 -11.99 -9.59
C GLY A 192 9.87 -11.04 -9.58
N TYR A 193 9.83 -10.02 -10.42
CA TYR A 193 10.75 -8.90 -10.33
C TYR A 193 10.51 -8.12 -9.03
N GLY A 194 11.56 -7.92 -8.24
CA GLY A 194 11.47 -7.35 -6.91
C GLY A 194 12.17 -8.23 -5.86
N LEU A 195 12.42 -9.52 -6.17
CA LEU A 195 13.15 -10.43 -5.28
C LEU A 195 14.49 -9.85 -4.81
N ASP A 196 15.20 -9.14 -5.71
CA ASP A 196 16.50 -8.50 -5.43
C ASP A 196 16.37 -7.05 -4.95
N ALA A 197 15.15 -6.57 -4.67
CA ALA A 197 14.94 -5.24 -4.14
C ALA A 197 15.60 -5.09 -2.76
N PRO A 198 16.35 -4.01 -2.52
CA PRO A 198 17.13 -3.86 -1.28
C PRO A 198 16.31 -3.34 -0.09
N PHE A 199 14.99 -3.29 -0.17
CA PHE A 199 14.11 -2.64 0.82
C PHE A 199 14.42 -3.05 2.27
N TRP A 200 14.44 -4.36 2.56
CA TRP A 200 14.70 -4.85 3.92
C TRP A 200 16.13 -4.61 4.40
N SER A 201 17.07 -4.49 3.48
CA SER A 201 18.46 -4.10 3.79
C SER A 201 18.57 -2.60 4.03
N LEU A 202 17.95 -1.77 3.21
CA LEU A 202 17.96 -0.31 3.35
C LEU A 202 17.26 0.14 4.63
N THR A 203 16.16 -0.48 4.98
CA THR A 203 15.45 -0.20 6.25
C THR A 203 16.19 -0.77 7.47
N GLY A 204 17.23 -1.59 7.27
CA GLY A 204 17.96 -2.25 8.36
C GLY A 204 17.18 -3.35 9.07
N VAL A 205 15.99 -3.73 8.54
CA VAL A 205 15.08 -4.74 9.15
C VAL A 205 15.65 -6.13 9.01
N VAL A 206 16.10 -6.50 7.81
CA VAL A 206 16.74 -7.79 7.52
C VAL A 206 17.90 -7.55 6.56
N PRO A 207 19.09 -7.22 7.07
CA PRO A 207 20.26 -7.05 6.22
C PRO A 207 20.56 -8.31 5.39
N GLY A 208 20.71 -8.14 4.08
CA GLY A 208 21.00 -9.21 3.12
C GLY A 208 19.82 -10.18 2.86
N GLY A 209 18.62 -9.85 3.30
CA GLY A 209 17.40 -10.60 2.97
C GLY A 209 16.88 -10.25 1.57
N ALA A 210 16.58 -11.27 0.77
CA ALA A 210 15.89 -11.10 -0.51
C ALA A 210 14.40 -10.90 -0.27
N ASP A 211 13.80 -9.94 -0.97
CA ASP A 211 12.43 -9.46 -0.74
C ASP A 211 11.41 -10.30 -1.54
N TRP A 212 11.00 -11.44 -1.00
CA TRP A 212 10.25 -12.44 -1.75
C TRP A 212 8.79 -12.07 -1.99
N SER A 213 8.04 -11.66 -0.97
CA SER A 213 6.59 -11.40 -1.11
C SER A 213 6.26 -9.92 -1.09
N HIS A 214 6.81 -9.16 -0.18
CA HIS A 214 6.52 -7.74 -0.01
C HIS A 214 5.01 -7.44 0.00
N ALA A 215 4.26 -8.15 0.88
CA ALA A 215 2.85 -7.86 1.08
C ALA A 215 2.69 -6.42 1.60
N ASN A 216 1.78 -5.66 1.01
CA ASN A 216 1.72 -4.22 1.23
C ASN A 216 0.30 -3.65 1.37
N GLY A 217 -0.71 -4.50 1.34
CA GLY A 217 -2.10 -4.12 1.57
C GLY A 217 -2.86 -5.28 2.19
N LEU A 218 -3.75 -4.97 3.12
CA LEU A 218 -4.57 -5.91 3.87
C LEU A 218 -5.98 -5.33 4.01
N PHE A 219 -6.98 -6.07 3.57
CA PHE A 219 -8.38 -5.71 3.69
C PHE A 219 -9.19 -6.87 4.25
N HIS A 220 -10.05 -6.61 5.25
CA HIS A 220 -10.98 -7.60 5.78
C HIS A 220 -12.30 -7.56 5.03
N ASP A 221 -12.60 -8.64 4.29
CA ASP A 221 -13.92 -8.85 3.69
C ASP A 221 -14.90 -9.34 4.75
N LYS A 222 -15.75 -8.42 5.22
CA LYS A 222 -16.76 -8.69 6.25
C LYS A 222 -17.86 -9.63 5.75
N SER A 223 -18.04 -9.80 4.44
CA SER A 223 -19.12 -10.60 3.86
C SER A 223 -18.93 -12.10 4.08
N ASP A 224 -17.67 -12.55 4.16
CA ASP A 224 -17.33 -13.98 4.28
C ASP A 224 -16.16 -14.25 5.23
N ASP A 225 -15.80 -13.25 6.05
CA ASP A 225 -14.77 -13.31 7.09
C ASP A 225 -13.40 -13.76 6.56
N SER A 226 -12.92 -13.09 5.51
CA SER A 226 -11.66 -13.38 4.86
C SER A 226 -10.77 -12.13 4.75
N PHE A 227 -9.48 -12.34 4.49
CA PHE A 227 -8.54 -11.27 4.17
C PHE A 227 -8.25 -11.25 2.67
N ILE A 228 -8.22 -10.05 2.08
CA ILE A 228 -7.64 -9.78 0.76
C ILE A 228 -6.31 -9.10 0.98
N VAL A 229 -5.24 -9.65 0.38
CA VAL A 229 -3.87 -9.19 0.57
C VAL A 229 -3.23 -8.94 -0.78
N THR A 230 -2.69 -7.75 -1.01
CA THR A 230 -1.80 -7.51 -2.16
C THR A 230 -0.39 -7.97 -1.83
N VAL A 231 0.15 -8.84 -2.68
CA VAL A 231 1.50 -9.43 -2.56
C VAL A 231 2.34 -8.90 -3.72
N ARG A 232 2.99 -7.78 -3.46
CA ARG A 232 3.62 -6.92 -4.47
C ARG A 232 4.62 -7.65 -5.37
N HIS A 233 5.59 -8.36 -4.79
CA HIS A 233 6.65 -9.04 -5.55
C HIS A 233 6.21 -10.41 -6.11
N GLN A 234 4.98 -10.82 -5.81
CA GLN A 234 4.33 -11.96 -6.43
C GLN A 234 3.33 -11.53 -7.52
N ASP A 235 3.21 -10.22 -7.80
CA ASP A 235 2.31 -9.65 -8.81
C ASP A 235 0.87 -10.18 -8.68
N CYS A 236 0.37 -10.30 -7.45
CA CYS A 236 -0.97 -10.81 -7.21
C CYS A 236 -1.65 -10.17 -6.00
N ALA A 237 -2.96 -10.29 -5.98
CA ALA A 237 -3.76 -10.23 -4.75
C ALA A 237 -4.26 -11.64 -4.42
N ILE A 238 -4.37 -11.96 -3.15
CA ILE A 238 -4.86 -13.26 -2.67
C ILE A 238 -6.03 -13.07 -1.71
N LYS A 239 -6.94 -14.04 -1.66
CA LYS A 239 -7.96 -14.11 -0.62
C LYS A 239 -7.68 -15.29 0.29
N VAL A 240 -7.63 -15.02 1.59
CA VAL A 240 -7.28 -15.99 2.63
C VAL A 240 -8.40 -16.04 3.66
N ASP A 241 -8.86 -17.22 4.00
CA ASP A 241 -9.84 -17.43 5.07
C ASP A 241 -9.25 -17.04 6.42
N ARG A 242 -9.90 -16.11 7.14
CA ARG A 242 -9.37 -15.54 8.40
C ARG A 242 -9.26 -16.56 9.52
N GLN A 243 -10.11 -17.56 9.56
CA GLN A 243 -10.12 -18.55 10.65
C GLN A 243 -9.08 -19.65 10.46
N THR A 244 -8.82 -20.01 9.20
CA THR A 244 -8.03 -21.21 8.87
C THR A 244 -6.71 -20.92 8.15
N GLY A 245 -6.51 -19.70 7.68
CA GLY A 245 -5.36 -19.32 6.83
C GLY A 245 -5.39 -19.95 5.42
N LYS A 246 -6.49 -20.63 5.03
CA LYS A 246 -6.57 -21.31 3.74
C LYS A 246 -6.72 -20.32 2.60
N LEU A 247 -5.88 -20.51 1.58
CA LEU A 247 -5.96 -19.77 0.33
C LEU A 247 -7.26 -20.11 -0.40
N ARG A 248 -8.09 -19.10 -0.68
CA ARG A 248 -9.32 -19.22 -1.46
C ARG A 248 -9.04 -19.05 -2.94
N TRP A 249 -8.41 -17.96 -3.33
CA TRP A 249 -8.05 -17.67 -4.72
C TRP A 249 -6.81 -16.76 -4.84
N ILE A 250 -6.27 -16.74 -6.06
CA ILE A 250 -5.18 -15.86 -6.49
C ILE A 250 -5.66 -15.04 -7.68
N LEU A 251 -5.60 -13.71 -7.58
CA LEU A 251 -5.86 -12.73 -8.63
C LEU A 251 -4.53 -12.17 -9.13
N GLY A 252 -4.15 -12.43 -10.37
CA GLY A 252 -2.91 -11.95 -10.97
C GLY A 252 -2.45 -12.83 -12.13
N THR A 253 -1.27 -12.53 -12.69
CA THR A 253 -0.72 -13.30 -13.80
C THR A 253 -0.57 -14.79 -13.46
N PRO A 254 -0.96 -15.70 -14.35
CA PRO A 254 -0.79 -17.14 -14.14
C PRO A 254 0.66 -17.62 -14.28
N GLU A 255 1.58 -16.76 -14.72
CA GLU A 255 2.98 -17.11 -14.95
C GLU A 255 3.69 -17.52 -13.65
N GLY A 256 4.51 -18.56 -13.75
CA GLY A 256 5.34 -19.06 -12.65
C GLY A 256 4.61 -19.88 -11.58
N TRP A 257 3.29 -19.97 -11.60
CA TRP A 257 2.55 -20.84 -10.67
C TRP A 257 2.59 -22.31 -11.11
N SER A 258 2.64 -23.21 -10.14
CA SER A 258 2.69 -24.65 -10.38
C SER A 258 1.91 -25.43 -9.30
N GLY A 259 1.76 -26.75 -9.48
CA GLY A 259 1.16 -27.64 -8.49
C GLY A 259 -0.24 -27.19 -8.02
N PRO A 260 -0.50 -27.19 -6.69
CA PRO A 260 -1.84 -26.94 -6.16
C PRO A 260 -2.32 -25.50 -6.32
N TRP A 261 -1.40 -24.56 -6.55
CA TRP A 261 -1.74 -23.14 -6.73
C TRP A 261 -2.44 -22.86 -8.06
N LEU A 262 -2.25 -23.71 -9.09
CA LEU A 262 -2.95 -23.57 -10.38
C LEU A 262 -4.48 -23.64 -10.23
N GLU A 263 -4.97 -24.43 -9.27
CA GLU A 263 -6.41 -24.56 -8.99
C GLU A 263 -6.97 -23.32 -8.25
N LYS A 264 -6.09 -22.49 -7.71
CA LYS A 264 -6.45 -21.26 -6.99
C LYS A 264 -6.43 -20.00 -7.86
N LEU A 265 -5.88 -20.10 -9.06
CA LEU A 265 -5.85 -18.97 -10.00
C LEU A 265 -7.23 -18.66 -10.53
N LEU A 266 -7.58 -17.38 -10.48
CA LEU A 266 -8.76 -16.87 -11.16
C LEU A 266 -8.52 -16.83 -12.67
N LYS A 267 -9.46 -17.34 -13.44
CA LYS A 267 -9.38 -17.39 -14.90
C LYS A 267 -9.95 -16.12 -15.51
N PRO A 268 -9.21 -15.41 -16.39
CA PRO A 268 -9.68 -14.17 -16.97
C PRO A 268 -10.86 -14.41 -17.91
N ILE A 269 -11.84 -13.48 -17.86
CA ILE A 269 -12.91 -13.37 -18.84
C ILE A 269 -12.63 -12.09 -19.65
N GLY A 270 -12.67 -12.22 -20.98
CA GLY A 270 -12.39 -11.10 -21.88
C GLY A 270 -10.93 -10.62 -21.85
N ASP A 271 -10.72 -9.35 -22.17
CA ASP A 271 -9.41 -8.69 -22.17
C ASP A 271 -9.03 -8.25 -20.74
N THR A 272 -8.65 -9.20 -19.93
CA THR A 272 -8.19 -8.92 -18.56
C THR A 272 -6.69 -8.59 -18.59
N ASN A 273 -6.37 -7.30 -18.53
CA ASN A 273 -4.99 -6.86 -18.29
C ASN A 273 -4.66 -6.98 -16.82
N TRP A 274 -3.68 -7.85 -16.49
CA TRP A 274 -3.22 -8.05 -15.12
C TRP A 274 -2.57 -6.79 -14.55
N HIS A 275 -2.67 -6.66 -13.24
CA HIS A 275 -1.92 -5.67 -12.46
C HIS A 275 -0.51 -6.19 -12.19
N TRP A 276 0.39 -5.24 -11.94
CA TRP A 276 1.78 -5.50 -11.61
C TRP A 276 2.21 -4.69 -10.38
N HIS A 277 2.82 -5.35 -9.43
CA HIS A 277 3.25 -4.73 -8.15
C HIS A 277 2.12 -4.01 -7.42
N PRO A 278 0.95 -4.65 -7.20
CA PRO A 278 -0.25 -4.00 -6.70
C PRO A 278 -0.13 -3.49 -5.27
N HIS A 279 -0.95 -2.48 -4.93
CA HIS A 279 -1.14 -1.94 -3.58
C HIS A 279 -2.61 -1.79 -3.23
N ASP A 280 -2.89 -1.65 -1.92
CA ASP A 280 -4.11 -1.14 -1.32
C ASP A 280 -5.41 -1.81 -1.82
N PRO A 281 -5.67 -3.07 -1.45
CA PRO A 281 -6.88 -3.76 -1.85
C PRO A 281 -8.09 -3.25 -1.06
N SER A 282 -9.23 -3.12 -1.73
CA SER A 282 -10.52 -2.81 -1.10
C SER A 282 -11.66 -3.50 -1.85
N ILE A 283 -12.88 -3.44 -1.32
CA ILE A 283 -14.09 -3.92 -1.98
C ILE A 283 -15.01 -2.74 -2.25
N THR A 284 -15.47 -2.64 -3.47
CA THR A 284 -16.43 -1.62 -3.91
C THR A 284 -17.86 -2.00 -3.55
N SER A 285 -18.78 -1.04 -3.65
CA SER A 285 -20.20 -1.24 -3.33
C SER A 285 -20.88 -2.33 -4.16
N ASP A 286 -20.39 -2.61 -5.38
CA ASP A 286 -20.88 -3.70 -6.24
C ASP A 286 -20.13 -5.05 -6.00
N GLY A 287 -19.26 -5.12 -4.99
CA GLY A 287 -18.49 -6.31 -4.64
C GLY A 287 -17.25 -6.56 -5.48
N SER A 288 -16.86 -5.63 -6.34
CA SER A 288 -15.62 -5.75 -7.10
C SER A 288 -14.40 -5.50 -6.21
N ILE A 289 -13.28 -6.17 -6.50
CA ILE A 289 -12.00 -5.96 -5.83
C ILE A 289 -11.31 -4.77 -6.50
N MET A 290 -11.14 -3.69 -5.74
CA MET A 290 -10.38 -2.52 -6.19
C MET A 290 -8.95 -2.59 -5.64
N LEU A 291 -7.98 -2.19 -6.44
CA LEU A 291 -6.59 -2.05 -6.05
C LEU A 291 -5.87 -1.03 -6.94
N PHE A 292 -4.71 -0.59 -6.49
CA PHE A 292 -3.82 0.24 -7.29
C PHE A 292 -2.77 -0.64 -7.99
N ASP A 293 -2.77 -0.60 -9.32
CA ASP A 293 -1.79 -1.24 -10.18
C ASP A 293 -0.62 -0.27 -10.43
N ASN A 294 0.51 -0.49 -9.78
CA ASN A 294 1.69 0.36 -9.97
C ASN A 294 2.32 0.19 -11.34
N GLY A 295 2.10 -0.95 -11.99
CA GLY A 295 2.61 -1.24 -13.34
C GLY A 295 4.13 -1.35 -13.40
N GLN A 296 4.80 -1.49 -12.26
CA GLN A 296 6.25 -1.61 -12.22
C GLN A 296 6.69 -2.95 -12.81
N SER A 297 7.73 -2.92 -13.61
CA SER A 297 8.32 -4.08 -14.32
C SER A 297 7.37 -4.77 -15.31
N SER A 298 6.07 -4.70 -15.19
CA SER A 298 4.98 -5.21 -16.06
C SER A 298 5.34 -6.45 -16.89
N ALA A 299 6.11 -7.37 -16.30
CA ALA A 299 6.58 -8.63 -16.88
C ALA A 299 6.94 -9.61 -15.76
N PHE A 300 6.89 -10.90 -16.07
CA PHE A 300 7.31 -11.98 -15.17
C PHE A 300 8.60 -12.64 -15.69
N PRO A 301 9.60 -12.96 -14.82
CA PRO A 301 10.83 -13.63 -15.25
C PRO A 301 10.54 -14.98 -15.96
N PRO A 302 11.22 -15.31 -17.08
CA PRO A 302 12.38 -14.65 -17.68
C PRO A 302 12.08 -13.58 -18.73
N SER A 303 10.80 -13.20 -18.92
CA SER A 303 10.43 -12.17 -19.90
C SER A 303 11.08 -10.84 -19.52
N PRO A 304 11.71 -10.13 -20.46
CA PRO A 304 12.41 -8.90 -20.14
C PRO A 304 11.46 -7.82 -19.62
N ARG A 305 11.92 -7.04 -18.65
CA ARG A 305 11.19 -5.88 -18.17
C ARG A 305 11.03 -4.85 -19.29
N PRO A 306 9.83 -4.24 -19.42
CA PRO A 306 9.64 -3.17 -20.38
C PRO A 306 10.45 -1.92 -19.99
N ASP A 307 10.64 -1.02 -20.97
CA ASP A 307 11.19 0.31 -20.68
C ASP A 307 10.30 1.04 -19.68
N ILE A 308 10.89 1.65 -18.65
CA ILE A 308 10.17 2.36 -17.60
C ILE A 308 9.22 3.44 -18.14
N ASN A 309 9.57 4.06 -19.26
CA ASN A 309 8.74 5.09 -19.90
C ASN A 309 7.47 4.51 -20.54
N THR A 310 7.40 3.19 -20.72
CA THR A 310 6.21 2.48 -21.20
C THR A 310 5.35 1.91 -20.08
N CYS A 311 5.86 1.90 -18.85
CA CYS A 311 5.10 1.47 -17.68
C CYS A 311 3.99 2.46 -17.36
N ILE A 312 2.84 1.95 -16.93
CA ILE A 312 1.66 2.75 -16.60
C ILE A 312 1.15 2.36 -15.22
N SER A 313 0.71 3.35 -14.46
CA SER A 313 -0.01 3.11 -13.20
C SER A 313 -1.50 3.42 -13.37
N ARG A 314 -2.34 2.71 -12.64
CA ARG A 314 -3.80 2.87 -12.72
C ARG A 314 -4.51 2.35 -11.46
N ALA A 315 -5.64 2.96 -11.13
CA ALA A 315 -6.63 2.33 -10.25
C ALA A 315 -7.45 1.34 -11.08
N VAL A 316 -7.71 0.15 -10.54
CA VAL A 316 -8.43 -0.93 -11.24
C VAL A 316 -9.46 -1.60 -10.34
N ALA A 317 -10.56 -2.06 -10.94
CA ALA A 317 -11.55 -2.88 -10.25
C ALA A 317 -11.82 -4.18 -11.02
N TYR A 318 -11.76 -5.29 -10.29
CA TYR A 318 -11.97 -6.63 -10.82
C TYR A 318 -13.24 -7.26 -10.22
N ARG A 319 -14.13 -7.74 -11.06
CA ARG A 319 -15.27 -8.57 -10.64
C ARG A 319 -14.82 -10.02 -10.56
N VAL A 320 -14.89 -10.59 -9.36
CA VAL A 320 -14.53 -11.99 -9.09
C VAL A 320 -15.78 -12.84 -8.96
N ASN A 321 -15.83 -13.96 -9.66
CA ASN A 321 -16.80 -15.02 -9.44
C ASN A 321 -16.08 -16.21 -8.78
N GLU A 322 -16.19 -16.31 -7.46
CA GLU A 322 -15.50 -17.36 -6.68
C GLU A 322 -16.01 -18.76 -6.98
N LYS A 323 -17.29 -18.91 -7.36
CA LYS A 323 -17.88 -20.21 -7.69
C LYS A 323 -17.31 -20.79 -8.99
N GLU A 324 -17.14 -19.94 -10.00
CA GLU A 324 -16.62 -20.33 -11.31
C GLU A 324 -15.09 -20.15 -11.40
N MET A 325 -14.48 -19.57 -10.35
CA MET A 325 -13.06 -19.19 -10.32
C MET A 325 -12.66 -18.34 -11.53
N THR A 326 -13.45 -17.29 -11.79
CA THR A 326 -13.23 -16.37 -12.92
C THR A 326 -13.12 -14.93 -12.47
N VAL A 327 -12.49 -14.11 -13.29
CA VAL A 327 -12.29 -12.67 -13.04
C VAL A 327 -12.41 -11.86 -14.31
N GLU A 328 -12.98 -10.68 -14.18
CA GLU A 328 -13.14 -9.68 -15.24
C GLU A 328 -12.62 -8.32 -14.76
N LEU A 329 -11.82 -7.62 -15.56
CA LEU A 329 -11.49 -6.21 -15.33
C LEU A 329 -12.71 -5.38 -15.73
N VAL A 330 -13.41 -4.79 -14.74
CA VAL A 330 -14.67 -4.09 -14.99
C VAL A 330 -14.53 -2.56 -15.00
N TRP A 331 -13.43 -2.03 -14.48
CA TRP A 331 -13.18 -0.59 -14.47
C TRP A 331 -11.70 -0.29 -14.31
N SER A 332 -11.26 0.83 -14.89
CA SER A 332 -9.91 1.36 -14.65
C SER A 332 -9.86 2.88 -14.84
N PHE A 333 -9.04 3.54 -14.03
CA PHE A 333 -8.62 4.92 -14.21
C PHE A 333 -7.11 4.97 -14.36
N GLY A 334 -6.62 5.48 -15.49
CA GLY A 334 -5.23 5.44 -15.88
C GLY A 334 -5.01 4.55 -17.11
N GLY A 335 -3.76 4.43 -17.52
CA GLY A 335 -3.39 3.62 -18.66
C GLY A 335 -2.99 4.45 -19.88
N ARG A 336 -2.79 3.76 -21.02
CA ARG A 336 -2.14 4.35 -22.24
C ARG A 336 -2.90 5.51 -22.88
N ASN A 337 -4.19 5.65 -22.62
CA ASN A 337 -5.03 6.68 -23.25
C ASN A 337 -5.12 7.97 -22.44
N ARG A 338 -4.47 8.03 -21.28
CA ARG A 338 -4.41 9.22 -20.41
C ARG A 338 -2.97 9.48 -19.99
N GLU A 339 -2.53 10.72 -20.10
CA GLU A 339 -1.24 11.19 -19.59
C GLU A 339 -1.34 11.33 -18.05
N LEU A 340 -1.42 10.21 -17.34
CA LEU A 340 -1.35 10.17 -15.89
C LEU A 340 0.08 9.86 -15.42
N PRO A 341 0.44 10.27 -14.20
CA PRO A 341 1.75 10.00 -13.66
C PRO A 341 2.01 8.50 -13.50
N TYR A 342 3.26 8.10 -13.61
CA TYR A 342 3.70 6.77 -13.24
C TYR A 342 4.11 6.76 -11.78
N SER A 343 3.45 5.94 -10.97
CA SER A 343 3.71 5.77 -9.54
C SER A 343 4.17 4.34 -9.26
N MET A 344 5.47 4.17 -9.13
CA MET A 344 6.12 2.85 -9.13
C MET A 344 5.97 2.07 -7.82
N TYR A 345 5.61 2.72 -6.71
CA TYR A 345 5.45 2.12 -5.38
C TYR A 345 4.41 2.89 -4.58
N VAL A 346 4.05 2.39 -3.38
CA VAL A 346 2.98 2.93 -2.53
C VAL A 346 1.70 3.17 -3.34
N SER A 347 0.91 4.18 -3.02
CA SER A 347 -0.33 4.49 -3.75
C SER A 347 -1.53 3.68 -3.28
N GLY A 348 -2.71 4.12 -3.64
CA GLY A 348 -3.95 3.44 -3.29
C GLY A 348 -5.13 3.94 -4.11
N ALA A 349 -6.22 3.18 -4.06
CA ALA A 349 -7.50 3.55 -4.64
C ALA A 349 -8.65 2.99 -3.81
N CYS A 350 -9.66 3.83 -3.56
CA CYS A 350 -10.86 3.40 -2.86
C CYS A 350 -12.11 4.03 -3.46
N GLU A 351 -13.22 3.27 -3.46
CA GLU A 351 -14.55 3.82 -3.77
C GLU A 351 -15.06 4.62 -2.58
N LEU A 352 -15.61 5.78 -2.84
CA LEU A 352 -16.13 6.70 -1.83
C LEU A 352 -17.60 6.39 -1.52
N PRO A 353 -18.03 6.40 -0.24
CA PRO A 353 -19.23 5.71 0.18
C PRO A 353 -20.56 6.37 -0.22
N LYS A 354 -20.61 7.69 -0.42
CA LYS A 354 -21.86 8.40 -0.73
C LYS A 354 -22.03 8.66 -2.22
N THR A 355 -20.95 9.01 -2.91
CA THR A 355 -20.99 9.35 -4.34
C THR A 355 -20.73 8.16 -5.24
N GLY A 356 -20.04 7.12 -4.75
CA GLY A 356 -19.49 6.05 -5.58
C GLY A 356 -18.32 6.48 -6.46
N ASN A 357 -17.82 7.71 -6.30
CA ASN A 357 -16.59 8.16 -6.94
C ASN A 357 -15.39 7.33 -6.45
N VAL A 358 -14.29 7.37 -7.17
CA VAL A 358 -13.05 6.74 -6.75
C VAL A 358 -12.01 7.80 -6.41
N PHE A 359 -11.42 7.70 -5.22
CA PHE A 359 -10.24 8.47 -4.87
C PHE A 359 -8.99 7.64 -5.18
N ALA A 360 -8.10 8.20 -5.99
CA ALA A 360 -6.85 7.56 -6.38
C ALA A 360 -5.66 8.41 -5.98
N THR A 361 -4.73 7.81 -5.23
CA THR A 361 -3.48 8.41 -4.77
C THR A 361 -2.32 7.85 -5.59
N PHE A 362 -1.69 8.69 -6.40
CA PHE A 362 -0.43 8.39 -7.08
C PHE A 362 0.70 8.90 -6.19
N GLY A 363 1.08 8.10 -5.21
CA GLY A 363 1.91 8.54 -4.08
C GLY A 363 3.41 8.33 -4.27
N GLY A 364 3.82 7.49 -5.22
CA GLY A 364 5.23 7.11 -5.45
C GLY A 364 5.77 7.54 -6.82
N ILE A 365 5.44 8.76 -7.24
CA ILE A 365 5.97 9.32 -8.49
C ILE A 365 7.42 9.73 -8.26
N THR A 366 8.34 9.17 -9.03
CA THR A 366 9.78 9.46 -8.89
C THR A 366 10.37 9.88 -10.23
N LEU A 367 10.93 11.09 -10.26
CA LEU A 367 11.54 11.70 -11.43
C LEU A 367 13.01 12.01 -11.17
N THR A 368 13.85 11.95 -12.19
CA THR A 368 15.23 12.41 -12.04
C THR A 368 15.28 13.93 -11.85
N LYS A 369 16.18 14.40 -10.99
CA LYS A 369 16.28 15.80 -10.58
C LYS A 369 16.43 16.77 -11.76
N ASN A 370 17.23 16.42 -12.76
CA ASN A 370 17.62 17.35 -13.84
C ASN A 370 16.79 17.21 -15.11
N THR A 371 16.29 16.01 -15.42
CA THR A 371 15.62 15.73 -16.69
C THR A 371 14.13 15.49 -16.54
N ARG A 372 13.64 15.31 -15.31
CA ARG A 372 12.28 14.85 -15.00
C ARG A 372 11.90 13.54 -15.69
N GLU A 373 12.88 12.74 -16.06
CA GLU A 373 12.68 11.40 -16.56
C GLU A 373 12.30 10.46 -15.41
N ARG A 374 11.50 9.46 -15.71
CA ARG A 374 11.14 8.41 -14.76
C ARG A 374 12.38 7.64 -14.31
N THR A 375 12.45 7.30 -13.02
CA THR A 375 13.55 6.51 -12.46
C THR A 375 13.04 5.41 -11.55
N ASN A 376 13.70 4.26 -11.57
CA ASN A 376 13.47 3.14 -10.66
C ASN A 376 14.32 3.23 -9.37
N LEU A 377 15.01 4.35 -9.15
CA LEU A 377 15.90 4.55 -8.02
C LEU A 377 15.34 5.63 -7.08
N PRO A 378 14.36 5.31 -6.20
CA PRO A 378 13.73 6.27 -5.31
C PRO A 378 14.72 7.16 -4.54
N PRO A 379 15.87 6.64 -4.03
CA PRO A 379 16.82 7.46 -3.30
C PRO A 379 17.51 8.55 -4.14
N LEU A 380 17.45 8.45 -5.47
CA LEU A 380 18.12 9.37 -6.39
C LEU A 380 17.14 10.28 -7.12
N GLY A 381 15.85 10.09 -6.91
CA GLY A 381 14.79 10.82 -7.59
C GLY A 381 14.16 11.89 -6.71
N HIS A 382 13.47 12.83 -7.38
CA HIS A 382 12.60 13.82 -6.76
C HIS A 382 11.18 13.25 -6.72
N GLY A 383 10.64 13.02 -5.52
CA GLY A 383 9.29 12.47 -5.34
C GLY A 383 8.21 13.53 -5.54
N SER A 384 7.07 13.13 -6.06
CA SER A 384 5.84 13.93 -6.06
C SER A 384 4.61 13.05 -5.84
N VAL A 385 3.51 13.69 -5.45
CA VAL A 385 2.22 13.04 -5.19
C VAL A 385 1.17 13.71 -6.05
N GLU A 386 0.33 12.91 -6.69
CA GLU A 386 -0.88 13.41 -7.35
C GLU A 386 -2.10 12.69 -6.79
N LEU A 387 -3.13 13.46 -6.48
CA LEU A 387 -4.38 13.01 -5.89
C LEU A 387 -5.50 13.26 -6.89
N PHE A 388 -6.32 12.24 -7.11
CA PHE A 388 -7.47 12.34 -8.00
C PHE A 388 -8.74 11.86 -7.30
N GLU A 389 -9.87 12.55 -7.53
CA GLU A 389 -11.20 12.00 -7.36
C GLU A 389 -11.87 11.95 -8.72
N VAL A 390 -12.38 10.79 -9.10
CA VAL A 390 -12.96 10.55 -10.42
C VAL A 390 -14.29 9.83 -10.33
N THR A 391 -15.15 10.02 -11.32
CA THR A 391 -16.37 9.21 -11.43
C THR A 391 -16.02 7.74 -11.74
N ARG A 392 -16.90 6.82 -11.28
CA ARG A 392 -16.73 5.39 -11.56
C ARG A 392 -17.49 4.94 -12.81
N ASP A 393 -17.46 5.76 -13.84
CA ASP A 393 -18.08 5.48 -15.13
C ASP A 393 -17.12 4.77 -16.09
N ASN A 394 -17.63 4.31 -17.24
CA ASN A 394 -16.81 3.70 -18.29
C ASN A 394 -15.75 4.64 -18.86
N ASP A 395 -16.00 5.95 -18.84
CA ASP A 395 -15.03 7.01 -19.14
C ASP A 395 -14.94 7.95 -17.93
N PRO A 396 -14.07 7.65 -16.96
CA PRO A 396 -13.99 8.39 -15.70
C PRO A 396 -13.70 9.87 -15.90
N GLU A 397 -14.54 10.74 -15.37
CA GLU A 397 -14.34 12.18 -15.35
C GLU A 397 -13.54 12.57 -14.10
N ILE A 398 -12.55 13.45 -14.26
CA ILE A 398 -11.77 13.98 -13.14
C ILE A 398 -12.59 15.08 -12.48
N LEU A 399 -12.96 14.89 -11.21
CA LEU A 399 -13.66 15.87 -10.38
C LEU A 399 -12.70 16.65 -9.47
N PHE A 400 -11.56 16.04 -9.15
CA PHE A 400 -10.50 16.66 -8.37
C PHE A 400 -9.15 16.19 -8.86
N HIS A 401 -8.22 17.14 -8.93
CA HIS A 401 -6.81 16.88 -9.15
C HIS A 401 -5.97 17.84 -8.33
N ALA A 402 -5.12 17.31 -7.48
CA ALA A 402 -4.14 18.08 -6.71
C ALA A 402 -2.75 17.48 -6.86
N GLU A 403 -1.75 18.35 -6.88
CA GLU A 403 -0.33 17.98 -6.82
C GLU A 403 0.25 18.41 -5.48
N ILE A 404 1.00 17.51 -4.84
CA ILE A 404 1.80 17.81 -3.66
C ILE A 404 3.26 17.62 -4.03
N ASN A 405 3.97 18.71 -4.21
CA ASN A 405 5.38 18.66 -4.58
C ASN A 405 6.10 19.94 -4.19
N ASN A 406 7.41 19.84 -4.14
CA ASN A 406 8.32 20.96 -3.99
C ASN A 406 9.17 21.09 -5.27
N ARG A 407 8.50 21.26 -6.45
CA ARG A 407 9.16 21.29 -7.77
C ARG A 407 10.16 22.43 -7.90
N ASP A 408 10.06 23.45 -7.07
CA ASP A 408 10.80 24.72 -7.19
C ASP A 408 12.04 24.77 -6.28
N THR A 409 12.26 23.75 -5.43
CA THR A 409 13.44 23.72 -4.57
C THR A 409 14.50 22.76 -5.13
N ASP A 410 15.77 23.12 -4.89
CA ASP A 410 16.95 22.28 -5.18
C ASP A 410 17.08 21.07 -4.23
N GLU A 411 16.08 20.82 -3.40
CA GLU A 411 16.07 19.67 -2.49
C GLU A 411 16.03 18.36 -3.27
N THR A 412 16.90 17.44 -2.89
CA THR A 412 17.00 16.09 -3.49
C THR A 412 15.83 15.20 -3.11
N ASP A 413 15.06 15.62 -2.11
CA ASP A 413 14.03 14.82 -1.47
C ASP A 413 12.66 15.40 -1.80
N GLY A 414 11.95 14.72 -2.67
CA GLY A 414 10.55 15.04 -2.92
C GLY A 414 9.62 14.44 -1.87
N TRP A 415 8.34 14.47 -2.14
CA TRP A 415 7.28 13.96 -1.28
C TRP A 415 6.72 12.65 -1.81
N ALA A 416 6.29 11.79 -0.91
CA ALA A 416 5.54 10.58 -1.19
C ALA A 416 4.29 10.52 -0.30
N ALA A 417 3.25 9.85 -0.77
CA ALA A 417 2.08 9.50 0.02
C ALA A 417 1.90 7.98 -0.01
N PHE A 418 1.82 7.37 1.17
CA PHE A 418 1.66 5.92 1.20
C PHE A 418 0.30 5.52 0.62
N ARG A 419 -0.78 6.10 1.13
CA ARG A 419 -2.16 6.00 0.64
C ARG A 419 -3.04 7.08 1.24
N ALA A 420 -4.31 7.09 0.86
CA ALA A 420 -5.32 7.93 1.48
C ALA A 420 -6.44 7.10 2.10
N GLU A 421 -7.08 7.64 3.13
CA GLU A 421 -8.23 7.05 3.82
C GLU A 421 -9.35 8.09 3.90
N TRP A 422 -10.57 7.72 3.52
CA TRP A 422 -11.72 8.61 3.70
C TRP A 422 -12.26 8.58 5.12
N ILE A 423 -12.64 9.75 5.65
CA ILE A 423 -13.32 9.87 6.94
C ILE A 423 -14.56 10.77 6.82
N PRO A 424 -15.65 10.47 7.56
CA PRO A 424 -16.87 11.26 7.53
C PRO A 424 -16.69 12.65 8.18
N GLU A 425 -17.58 13.61 7.79
CA GLU A 425 -17.50 14.99 8.28
C GLU A 425 -17.63 15.11 9.79
N GLU A 426 -18.40 14.23 10.40
CA GLU A 426 -18.74 14.24 11.81
C GLU A 426 -17.51 14.05 12.70
N VAL A 427 -16.51 13.32 12.21
CA VAL A 427 -15.30 12.95 12.98
C VAL A 427 -14.40 14.14 13.31
N LEU A 428 -14.34 15.15 12.41
CA LEU A 428 -13.56 16.39 12.66
C LEU A 428 -14.42 17.57 13.12
N SER A 429 -15.74 17.41 13.13
CA SER A 429 -16.67 18.48 13.49
C SER A 429 -17.04 18.49 14.99
N GLY A 430 -16.56 17.49 15.75
CA GLY A 430 -16.87 17.26 17.17
C GLY A 430 -16.10 18.17 18.13
#